data_0afa478b815be79015c36060566f4c7d
#
_entry.id   0afa478b815be79015c36060566f4c7d
#
_cell.length_a   1.000
_cell.length_b   1.000
_cell.length_c   1.000
_cell.angle_alpha   90.00
_cell.angle_beta   90.00
_cell.angle_gamma   90.00
#
_symmetry.space_group_name_H-M   'P 1'
#
loop_
_entity.id
_entity.type
_entity.pdbx_description
1 polymer ?
#
loop_
_entity_poly.entity_id
_entity_poly.type
_entity_poly.pdbx_seq_one_letter_code
_entity_poly.pdbx_strand_id
1 'polypeptide(L)'
;MLDNFVNQAAMAIYHARRLTGVHRDLARKEDELSRLHRAGLIISSRLRLKETLESILQLALEVTNARYGIFRLLDKSGEFLITTAVGGSHMDKPLIERMPLDANGVMAHVARTRQPVLISDLRTEPWAQIYYPLDSGLKMLSELAVPLVNASGRLEGVLNLESPHVGAFSEDDSHMLQSLATYAITAIQEVRLLDALQEAAQLLVSQSSLKVFDQLCVMANDLLNSSSSGIWLSDEQGQLQLASSNGEVQSVILETDSPFMLTLPLTTGDDAKALGMFGVFYPDTGAERSAKSEWDKKVLACLANYAVLAVQNESHQQALRSSQEQHWTAETFAAVGDISANLLHNMNNKVGIIPVRIQAIQDKYQQVLENDPYLTKSLKEIERSAMEAMQIVQENLSHLRPIRMEKIRIAVCVADAIRGVQIPPSLHVEVEGLEALPMVTAGGQSLTFVFKNLIENANVAMSGSGNINIRGEAGSDWVEVSVIDNGPGIPPELHNQIFELNFSGRTGAQPGKLGFGLWWVKTLMTRLGGSVVVESDGQHGAIFILRLPRVENPT
;
A
#
# COMPACT_ATOMS: atom_id res chain seq x y z
N MET A 1 -44.55 0.34 14.85
CA MET A 1 -43.66 0.66 13.71
C MET A 1 -42.28 1.16 14.16
N LEU A 2 -42.24 2.02 15.17
CA LEU A 2 -40.95 2.49 15.76
C LEU A 2 -40.16 1.33 16.38
N ASP A 3 -40.83 0.41 17.08
CA ASP A 3 -40.21 -0.76 17.75
C ASP A 3 -39.54 -1.73 16.76
N ASN A 4 -40.09 -1.91 15.57
CA ASN A 4 -39.49 -2.75 14.52
C ASN A 4 -38.22 -2.11 13.95
N PHE A 5 -38.17 -0.79 13.83
CA PHE A 5 -37.01 -0.06 13.33
C PHE A 5 -35.86 -0.08 14.34
N VAL A 6 -36.19 0.10 15.63
CA VAL A 6 -35.23 0.04 16.75
C VAL A 6 -34.64 -1.38 16.85
N ASN A 7 -35.47 -2.42 16.71
CA ASN A 7 -35.00 -3.81 16.73
C ASN A 7 -34.12 -4.16 15.53
N GLN A 8 -34.42 -3.69 14.31
CA GLN A 8 -33.56 -3.91 13.13
C GLN A 8 -32.23 -3.16 13.23
N ALA A 9 -32.25 -1.91 13.72
CA ALA A 9 -31.03 -1.16 13.96
C ALA A 9 -30.16 -1.80 15.06
N ALA A 10 -30.77 -2.27 16.14
CA ALA A 10 -30.08 -2.98 17.21
C ALA A 10 -29.44 -4.30 16.72
N MET A 11 -30.16 -5.06 15.88
CA MET A 11 -29.63 -6.29 15.25
C MET A 11 -28.47 -5.99 14.31
N ALA A 12 -28.55 -4.95 13.47
CA ALA A 12 -27.47 -4.56 12.58
C ALA A 12 -26.21 -4.15 13.36
N ILE A 13 -26.35 -3.36 14.42
CA ILE A 13 -25.26 -2.95 15.31
C ILE A 13 -24.67 -4.18 16.04
N TYR A 14 -25.50 -5.10 16.48
CA TYR A 14 -25.06 -6.34 17.13
C TYR A 14 -24.24 -7.22 16.16
N HIS A 15 -24.71 -7.42 14.92
CA HIS A 15 -23.99 -8.18 13.91
C HIS A 15 -22.68 -7.50 13.49
N ALA A 16 -22.66 -6.18 13.32
CA ALA A 16 -21.44 -5.43 13.02
C ALA A 16 -20.39 -5.56 14.14
N ARG A 17 -20.79 -5.45 15.41
CA ARG A 17 -19.89 -5.63 16.57
C ARG A 17 -19.37 -7.07 16.66
N ARG A 18 -20.21 -8.06 16.40
CA ARG A 18 -19.82 -9.48 16.42
C ARG A 18 -18.82 -9.81 15.32
N LEU A 19 -19.03 -9.30 14.09
CA LEU A 19 -18.09 -9.44 12.97
C LEU A 19 -16.74 -8.77 13.28
N THR A 20 -16.76 -7.57 13.84
CA THR A 20 -15.53 -6.86 14.23
C THR A 20 -14.77 -7.60 15.34
N GLY A 21 -15.48 -8.22 16.29
CA GLY A 21 -14.89 -9.08 17.33
C GLY A 21 -14.20 -10.32 16.74
N VAL A 22 -14.91 -11.05 15.87
CA VAL A 22 -14.37 -12.26 15.21
C VAL A 22 -13.15 -11.93 14.35
N HIS A 23 -13.15 -10.83 13.57
CA HIS A 23 -12.00 -10.40 12.79
C HIS A 23 -10.79 -10.05 13.67
N ARG A 24 -11.02 -9.43 14.83
CA ARG A 24 -9.93 -9.08 15.75
C ARG A 24 -9.32 -10.32 16.41
N ASP A 25 -10.14 -11.30 16.78
CA ASP A 25 -9.68 -12.56 17.36
C ASP A 25 -8.95 -13.44 16.33
N LEU A 26 -9.42 -13.43 15.06
CA LEU A 26 -8.75 -14.12 13.96
C LEU A 26 -7.37 -13.53 13.69
N ALA A 27 -7.28 -12.21 13.54
CA ALA A 27 -6.01 -11.50 13.34
C ALA A 27 -5.01 -11.73 14.48
N ARG A 28 -5.49 -11.81 15.73
CA ARG A 28 -4.65 -12.14 16.89
C ARG A 28 -4.10 -13.56 16.84
N LYS A 29 -4.94 -14.53 16.45
CA LYS A 29 -4.52 -15.93 16.30
C LYS A 29 -3.56 -16.14 15.12
N GLU A 30 -3.77 -15.43 14.02
CA GLU A 30 -2.84 -15.44 12.88
C GLU A 30 -1.47 -14.87 13.27
N ASP A 31 -1.42 -13.79 14.04
CA ASP A 31 -0.17 -13.22 14.56
C ASP A 31 0.54 -14.20 15.52
N GLU A 32 -0.19 -14.86 16.42
CA GLU A 32 0.34 -15.86 17.33
C GLU A 32 0.92 -17.08 16.61
N LEU A 33 0.20 -17.63 15.62
CA LEU A 33 0.66 -18.72 14.77
C LEU A 33 1.88 -18.32 13.94
N SER A 34 1.89 -17.10 13.41
CA SER A 34 3.02 -16.56 12.68
C SER A 34 4.27 -16.44 13.55
N ARG A 35 4.13 -16.02 14.82
CA ARG A 35 5.26 -15.97 15.79
C ARG A 35 5.78 -17.35 16.15
N LEU A 36 4.90 -18.33 16.36
CA LEU A 36 5.29 -19.72 16.65
C LEU A 36 6.01 -20.38 15.46
N HIS A 37 5.48 -20.19 14.26
CA HIS A 37 6.12 -20.68 13.04
C HIS A 37 7.51 -20.09 12.83
N ARG A 38 7.66 -18.79 13.09
CA ARG A 38 8.96 -18.06 13.04
C ARG A 38 9.97 -18.63 14.03
N ALA A 39 9.56 -18.79 15.28
CA ALA A 39 10.45 -19.38 16.29
C ALA A 39 10.92 -20.78 15.89
N GLY A 40 10.03 -21.60 15.33
CA GLY A 40 10.36 -22.93 14.83
C GLY A 40 11.37 -22.91 13.68
N LEU A 41 11.24 -22.00 12.72
CA LEU A 41 12.17 -21.87 11.59
C LEU A 41 13.56 -21.36 12.03
N ILE A 42 13.62 -20.36 12.91
CA ILE A 42 14.89 -19.83 13.45
C ILE A 42 15.63 -20.92 14.26
N ILE A 43 14.90 -21.67 15.09
CA ILE A 43 15.48 -22.78 15.85
C ILE A 43 16.01 -23.87 14.90
N SER A 44 15.23 -24.21 13.84
CA SER A 44 15.61 -25.22 12.86
C SER A 44 16.84 -24.83 12.03
N SER A 45 16.97 -23.55 11.63
CA SER A 45 18.14 -23.09 10.86
C SER A 45 19.42 -23.07 11.71
N ARG A 46 19.32 -22.60 12.95
CA ARG A 46 20.46 -22.60 13.88
C ARG A 46 20.90 -24.02 14.28
N LEU A 47 19.96 -24.93 14.49
CA LEU A 47 20.28 -26.34 14.75
C LEU A 47 20.99 -26.96 13.56
N ARG A 48 20.51 -26.72 12.33
CA ARG A 48 21.17 -27.23 11.11
C ARG A 48 22.60 -26.68 10.94
N LEU A 49 22.82 -25.39 11.21
CA LEU A 49 24.17 -24.81 11.16
C LEU A 49 25.07 -25.48 12.15
N LYS A 50 24.64 -25.63 13.41
CA LYS A 50 25.43 -26.30 14.47
C LYS A 50 25.78 -27.74 14.07
N GLU A 51 24.80 -28.53 13.64
CA GLU A 51 25.00 -29.91 13.18
C GLU A 51 25.97 -29.99 11.99
N THR A 52 25.89 -29.06 11.05
CA THR A 52 26.79 -28.99 9.90
C THR A 52 28.21 -28.66 10.35
N LEU A 53 28.39 -27.66 11.24
CA LEU A 53 29.71 -27.31 11.77
C LEU A 53 30.30 -28.44 12.63
N GLU A 54 29.50 -29.13 13.44
CA GLU A 54 29.90 -30.30 14.19
C GLU A 54 30.37 -31.44 13.27
N SER A 55 29.67 -31.68 12.17
CA SER A 55 30.05 -32.69 11.17
C SER A 55 31.37 -32.35 10.48
N ILE A 56 31.57 -31.08 10.10
CA ILE A 56 32.83 -30.59 9.52
C ILE A 56 33.96 -30.72 10.54
N LEU A 57 33.69 -30.36 11.80
CA LEU A 57 34.67 -30.47 12.87
C LEU A 57 35.07 -31.90 13.14
N GLN A 58 34.11 -32.82 13.16
CA GLN A 58 34.39 -34.26 13.31
C GLN A 58 35.29 -34.79 12.19
N LEU A 59 35.00 -34.42 10.93
CA LEU A 59 35.84 -34.76 9.79
C LEU A 59 37.25 -34.18 9.94
N ALA A 60 37.36 -32.90 10.37
CA ALA A 60 38.66 -32.26 10.61
C ALA A 60 39.48 -33.01 11.66
N LEU A 61 38.86 -33.43 12.77
CA LEU A 61 39.49 -34.21 13.83
C LEU A 61 39.98 -35.60 13.34
N GLU A 62 39.17 -36.29 12.54
CA GLU A 62 39.51 -37.62 12.01
C GLU A 62 40.66 -37.57 11.02
N VAL A 63 40.68 -36.57 10.14
CA VAL A 63 41.69 -36.50 9.08
C VAL A 63 43.03 -35.98 9.60
N THR A 64 43.04 -35.02 10.53
CA THR A 64 44.26 -34.41 11.08
C THR A 64 44.79 -35.16 12.33
N ASN A 65 44.04 -36.14 12.82
CA ASN A 65 44.38 -36.84 14.08
C ASN A 65 44.43 -35.88 15.30
N ALA A 66 43.73 -34.73 15.21
CA ALA A 66 43.62 -33.79 16.30
C ALA A 66 42.79 -34.36 17.47
N ARG A 67 43.08 -33.94 18.69
CA ARG A 67 42.34 -34.42 19.87
C ARG A 67 41.11 -33.63 20.16
N TYR A 68 41.15 -32.29 19.94
CA TYR A 68 40.10 -31.33 20.20
C TYR A 68 39.99 -30.32 19.07
N GLY A 69 38.78 -29.81 18.89
CA GLY A 69 38.52 -28.76 17.93
C GLY A 69 37.33 -27.92 18.34
N ILE A 70 37.31 -26.68 17.86
CA ILE A 70 36.28 -25.73 18.15
C ILE A 70 36.03 -24.81 16.97
N PHE A 71 34.74 -24.54 16.68
CA PHE A 71 34.29 -23.41 15.87
C PHE A 71 33.86 -22.29 16.76
N ARG A 72 34.40 -21.09 16.52
CA ARG A 72 33.88 -19.83 17.08
C ARG A 72 33.50 -18.91 15.97
N LEU A 73 32.25 -18.47 15.98
CA LEU A 73 31.72 -17.51 15.01
C LEU A 73 31.71 -16.09 15.58
N LEU A 74 31.91 -15.10 14.71
CA LEU A 74 31.83 -13.72 15.05
C LEU A 74 30.38 -13.34 15.37
N ASP A 75 30.15 -12.63 16.47
CA ASP A 75 28.84 -12.14 16.83
C ASP A 75 28.39 -10.97 15.92
N LYS A 76 27.11 -10.57 16.05
CA LYS A 76 26.55 -9.47 15.24
C LYS A 76 27.25 -8.11 15.47
N SER A 77 27.83 -7.89 16.65
CA SER A 77 28.59 -6.67 16.93
C SER A 77 29.96 -6.63 16.26
N GLY A 78 30.48 -7.79 15.85
CA GLY A 78 31.82 -7.91 15.32
C GLY A 78 32.93 -7.81 16.38
N GLU A 79 32.61 -7.88 17.67
CA GLU A 79 33.55 -7.68 18.77
C GLU A 79 33.93 -8.98 19.48
N PHE A 80 33.11 -10.03 19.35
CA PHE A 80 33.29 -11.28 20.09
C PHE A 80 33.22 -12.51 19.21
N LEU A 81 34.08 -13.48 19.49
CA LEU A 81 34.00 -14.83 18.98
C LEU A 81 33.18 -15.70 19.94
N ILE A 82 32.05 -16.25 19.46
CA ILE A 82 31.13 -17.07 20.24
C ILE A 82 31.31 -18.53 19.85
N THR A 83 31.45 -19.43 20.83
CA THR A 83 31.54 -20.87 20.62
C THR A 83 30.23 -21.40 20.00
N THR A 84 30.33 -22.02 18.84
CA THR A 84 29.19 -22.57 18.09
C THR A 84 29.19 -24.08 18.00
N ALA A 85 30.39 -24.69 17.82
CA ALA A 85 30.54 -26.12 17.81
C ALA A 85 31.86 -26.54 18.51
N VAL A 86 31.83 -27.64 19.21
CA VAL A 86 32.99 -28.26 19.87
C VAL A 86 33.06 -29.75 19.52
N GLY A 87 34.27 -30.29 19.39
CA GLY A 87 34.49 -31.70 19.07
C GLY A 87 35.71 -32.26 19.78
N GLY A 88 35.72 -33.59 19.99
CA GLY A 88 36.79 -34.31 20.68
C GLY A 88 36.30 -35.04 21.92
N SER A 89 37.13 -35.97 22.44
CA SER A 89 36.74 -36.80 23.58
C SER A 89 36.75 -36.01 24.89
N HIS A 90 35.60 -36.00 25.59
CA HIS A 90 35.39 -35.42 26.92
C HIS A 90 35.28 -33.89 27.01
N MET A 91 35.05 -33.18 25.91
CA MET A 91 34.82 -31.75 25.95
C MET A 91 33.32 -31.45 25.78
N ASP A 92 32.57 -31.24 26.88
CA ASP A 92 31.19 -30.85 26.83
C ASP A 92 31.02 -29.32 26.72
N LYS A 93 31.92 -28.56 27.35
CA LYS A 93 31.92 -27.09 27.31
C LYS A 93 33.34 -26.52 27.37
N PRO A 94 33.68 -25.51 26.53
CA PRO A 94 34.95 -24.80 26.65
C PRO A 94 34.91 -23.86 27.87
N LEU A 95 36.10 -23.60 28.44
CA LEU A 95 36.26 -22.66 29.57
C LEU A 95 35.73 -21.25 29.27
N ILE A 96 35.80 -20.82 28.01
CA ILE A 96 35.34 -19.50 27.56
C ILE A 96 34.34 -19.70 26.42
N GLU A 97 33.09 -19.37 26.66
CA GLU A 97 32.05 -19.41 25.62
C GLU A 97 32.12 -18.19 24.68
N ARG A 98 32.50 -17.00 25.22
CA ARG A 98 32.53 -15.73 24.50
C ARG A 98 33.92 -15.07 24.67
N MET A 99 34.67 -14.95 23.59
CA MET A 99 36.04 -14.40 23.57
C MET A 99 36.05 -13.06 22.84
N PRO A 100 36.51 -11.95 23.47
CA PRO A 100 36.72 -10.69 22.78
C PRO A 100 37.78 -10.82 21.68
N LEU A 101 37.63 -10.08 20.57
CA LEU A 101 38.60 -10.08 19.47
C LEU A 101 39.96 -9.47 19.87
N ASP A 102 39.99 -8.59 20.84
CA ASP A 102 41.19 -7.96 21.40
C ASP A 102 41.86 -8.82 22.50
N ALA A 103 41.26 -9.97 22.84
CA ALA A 103 41.82 -10.85 23.84
C ALA A 103 43.22 -11.38 23.42
N ASN A 104 44.05 -11.68 24.41
CA ASN A 104 45.27 -12.44 24.22
C ASN A 104 44.91 -13.91 24.04
N GLY A 105 45.02 -14.43 22.80
CA GLY A 105 44.72 -15.83 22.48
C GLY A 105 45.03 -16.13 21.01
N VAL A 106 45.36 -17.38 20.71
CA VAL A 106 45.68 -17.80 19.33
C VAL A 106 44.51 -17.57 18.39
N MET A 107 43.29 -17.93 18.79
CA MET A 107 42.10 -17.69 17.96
C MET A 107 41.81 -16.21 17.72
N ALA A 108 41.99 -15.36 18.74
CA ALA A 108 41.83 -13.92 18.59
C ALA A 108 42.94 -13.32 17.69
N HIS A 109 44.16 -13.86 17.76
CA HIS A 109 45.25 -13.49 16.85
C HIS A 109 44.90 -13.84 15.39
N VAL A 110 44.44 -15.08 15.13
CA VAL A 110 44.01 -15.55 13.80
C VAL A 110 42.83 -14.68 13.26
N ALA A 111 41.90 -14.35 14.13
CA ALA A 111 40.78 -13.48 13.76
C ALA A 111 41.23 -12.07 13.32
N ARG A 112 42.18 -11.48 14.04
CA ARG A 112 42.72 -10.14 13.72
C ARG A 112 43.59 -10.12 12.48
N THR A 113 44.50 -11.13 12.36
CA THR A 113 45.46 -11.21 11.24
C THR A 113 44.85 -11.77 9.97
N ARG A 114 43.74 -12.52 10.10
CA ARG A 114 43.09 -13.26 9.01
C ARG A 114 44.05 -14.22 8.30
N GLN A 115 45.05 -14.71 9.00
CA GLN A 115 46.03 -15.65 8.50
C GLN A 115 45.98 -16.97 9.31
N PRO A 116 46.14 -18.12 8.68
CA PRO A 116 46.24 -19.38 9.38
C PRO A 116 47.49 -19.40 10.24
N VAL A 117 47.43 -20.10 11.37
CA VAL A 117 48.55 -20.26 12.29
C VAL A 117 48.72 -21.74 12.59
N LEU A 118 49.94 -22.25 12.37
CA LEU A 118 50.35 -23.58 12.68
C LEU A 118 51.45 -23.52 13.76
N ILE A 119 51.15 -24.04 14.95
CA ILE A 119 52.01 -23.98 16.12
C ILE A 119 52.47 -25.40 16.48
N SER A 120 53.76 -25.69 16.26
CA SER A 120 54.33 -26.99 16.57
C SER A 120 54.54 -27.25 18.07
N ASP A 121 54.85 -26.18 18.84
CA ASP A 121 54.98 -26.27 20.31
C ASP A 121 54.47 -24.97 20.97
N LEU A 122 53.35 -25.09 21.68
CA LEU A 122 52.69 -23.98 22.41
C LEU A 122 53.51 -23.44 23.59
N ARG A 123 54.58 -24.14 23.99
CA ARG A 123 55.49 -23.70 25.05
C ARG A 123 56.56 -22.72 24.57
N THR A 124 56.65 -22.50 23.25
CA THR A 124 57.61 -21.57 22.64
C THR A 124 57.03 -20.16 22.54
N GLU A 125 57.90 -19.13 22.62
CA GLU A 125 57.49 -17.74 22.39
C GLU A 125 57.14 -17.51 20.89
N PRO A 126 56.17 -16.68 20.59
CA PRO A 126 55.35 -15.88 21.52
C PRO A 126 54.14 -16.62 22.09
N TRP A 127 53.88 -17.85 21.68
CA TRP A 127 52.66 -18.61 21.93
C TRP A 127 52.48 -18.96 23.42
N ALA A 128 53.56 -19.23 24.13
CA ALA A 128 53.53 -19.53 25.57
C ALA A 128 52.86 -18.43 26.43
N GLN A 129 52.87 -17.18 25.95
CA GLN A 129 52.29 -16.05 26.68
C GLN A 129 50.83 -15.79 26.30
N ILE A 130 50.37 -16.26 25.13
CA ILE A 130 49.04 -15.94 24.60
C ILE A 130 48.11 -17.15 24.49
N TYR A 131 48.67 -18.36 24.69
CA TYR A 131 47.86 -19.58 24.64
C TYR A 131 46.84 -19.61 25.79
N TYR A 132 45.62 -19.93 25.46
CA TYR A 132 44.53 -20.10 26.41
C TYR A 132 43.92 -21.50 26.22
N PRO A 133 44.05 -22.40 27.22
CA PRO A 133 43.59 -23.77 27.10
C PRO A 133 42.07 -23.85 26.93
N LEU A 134 41.59 -24.71 26.04
CA LEU A 134 40.17 -24.95 25.85
C LEU A 134 39.56 -25.66 27.06
N ASP A 135 40.35 -26.51 27.75
CA ASP A 135 39.98 -27.23 28.96
C ASP A 135 41.10 -27.16 30.00
N SER A 136 40.72 -27.00 31.28
CA SER A 136 41.65 -26.90 32.41
C SER A 136 42.35 -28.21 32.74
N GLY A 137 41.82 -29.35 32.29
CA GLY A 137 42.34 -30.72 32.62
C GLY A 137 43.37 -31.23 31.64
N LEU A 138 43.59 -30.58 30.50
CA LEU A 138 44.40 -31.13 29.42
C LEU A 138 45.49 -30.15 28.98
N LYS A 139 46.73 -30.65 28.91
CA LYS A 139 47.85 -29.87 28.36
C LYS A 139 47.95 -30.13 26.87
N MET A 140 47.52 -29.18 26.05
CA MET A 140 47.75 -29.17 24.61
C MET A 140 49.16 -28.66 24.32
N LEU A 141 49.80 -29.21 23.31
CA LEU A 141 51.18 -28.91 22.95
C LEU A 141 51.33 -28.36 21.55
N SER A 142 50.38 -28.63 20.66
CA SER A 142 50.33 -28.01 19.33
C SER A 142 48.93 -27.56 18.96
N GLU A 143 48.85 -26.56 18.09
CA GLU A 143 47.59 -25.93 17.68
C GLU A 143 47.65 -25.58 16.19
N LEU A 144 46.52 -25.79 15.50
CA LEU A 144 46.29 -25.36 14.13
C LEU A 144 45.00 -24.55 14.10
N ALA A 145 45.09 -23.28 13.77
CA ALA A 145 43.94 -22.38 13.69
C ALA A 145 43.82 -21.71 12.31
N VAL A 146 42.64 -21.73 11.72
CA VAL A 146 42.38 -21.11 10.44
C VAL A 146 41.22 -20.11 10.53
N PRO A 147 41.30 -18.95 9.87
CA PRO A 147 40.23 -17.97 9.85
C PRO A 147 39.15 -18.44 8.87
N LEU A 148 37.90 -18.16 9.21
CA LEU A 148 36.74 -18.30 8.31
C LEU A 148 36.52 -16.95 7.62
N VAL A 149 37.18 -16.75 6.49
CA VAL A 149 37.05 -15.48 5.71
C VAL A 149 36.32 -15.78 4.42
N ASN A 150 35.19 -15.09 4.21
CA ASN A 150 34.39 -15.27 2.99
C ASN A 150 35.03 -14.58 1.77
N ALA A 151 34.47 -14.81 0.58
CA ALA A 151 34.95 -14.20 -0.67
C ALA A 151 34.96 -12.67 -0.67
N SER A 152 34.13 -12.03 0.19
CA SER A 152 34.13 -10.58 0.37
C SER A 152 35.19 -10.07 1.35
N GLY A 153 36.05 -10.95 1.88
CA GLY A 153 37.08 -10.62 2.85
C GLY A 153 36.55 -10.41 4.27
N ARG A 154 35.27 -10.65 4.54
CA ARG A 154 34.68 -10.57 5.88
C ARG A 154 35.06 -11.80 6.70
N LEU A 155 35.48 -11.57 7.93
CA LEU A 155 35.68 -12.63 8.91
C LEU A 155 34.33 -13.13 9.43
N GLU A 156 34.07 -14.42 9.33
CA GLU A 156 32.88 -15.10 9.87
C GLU A 156 33.18 -15.80 11.21
N GLY A 157 34.43 -16.15 11.44
CA GLY A 157 34.87 -16.85 12.65
C GLY A 157 36.25 -17.45 12.54
N VAL A 158 36.52 -18.42 13.41
CA VAL A 158 37.79 -19.20 13.45
C VAL A 158 37.47 -20.66 13.72
N LEU A 159 38.17 -21.55 12.99
CA LEU A 159 38.23 -23.00 13.26
C LEU A 159 39.59 -23.31 13.87
N ASN A 160 39.58 -23.97 15.01
CA ASN A 160 40.78 -24.29 15.77
C ASN A 160 40.84 -25.81 16.12
N LEU A 161 42.01 -26.43 15.94
CA LEU A 161 42.32 -27.78 16.33
C LEU A 161 43.50 -27.81 17.28
N GLU A 162 43.44 -28.69 18.29
CA GLU A 162 44.50 -28.85 19.29
C GLU A 162 44.90 -30.29 19.46
N SER A 163 46.19 -30.51 19.77
CA SER A 163 46.73 -31.84 20.06
C SER A 163 47.67 -31.84 21.29
N PRO A 164 47.66 -32.92 22.10
CA PRO A 164 48.60 -33.09 23.22
C PRO A 164 50.01 -33.45 22.78
N HIS A 165 50.27 -33.60 21.48
CA HIS A 165 51.57 -33.95 20.94
C HIS A 165 52.25 -32.76 20.30
N VAL A 166 53.56 -32.60 20.48
CA VAL A 166 54.36 -31.60 19.79
C VAL A 166 54.46 -31.95 18.30
N GLY A 167 54.29 -30.95 17.42
CA GLY A 167 54.42 -31.13 15.99
C GLY A 167 53.35 -32.06 15.40
N ALA A 168 52.14 -32.06 15.98
CA ALA A 168 51.08 -32.96 15.53
C ALA A 168 50.49 -32.57 14.17
N PHE A 169 50.67 -31.33 13.72
CA PHE A 169 50.10 -30.77 12.50
C PHE A 169 51.18 -30.43 11.48
N SER A 170 50.89 -30.66 10.22
CA SER A 170 51.71 -30.35 9.05
C SER A 170 51.09 -29.20 8.21
N GLU A 171 51.83 -28.70 7.22
CA GLU A 171 51.31 -27.74 6.24
C GLU A 171 50.17 -28.34 5.41
N ASP A 172 50.21 -29.64 5.12
CA ASP A 172 49.14 -30.35 4.42
C ASP A 172 47.84 -30.35 5.24
N ASP A 173 47.94 -30.52 6.56
CA ASP A 173 46.79 -30.39 7.48
C ASP A 173 46.20 -28.97 7.47
N SER A 174 47.10 -27.98 7.41
CA SER A 174 46.67 -26.57 7.30
C SER A 174 45.90 -26.30 6.01
N HIS A 175 46.37 -26.77 4.87
CA HIS A 175 45.67 -26.64 3.59
C HIS A 175 44.33 -27.38 3.59
N MET A 176 44.29 -28.56 4.18
CA MET A 176 43.04 -29.32 4.32
C MET A 176 42.04 -28.60 5.21
N LEU A 177 42.48 -28.08 6.36
CA LEU A 177 41.62 -27.33 7.27
C LEU A 177 41.07 -26.05 6.62
N GLN A 178 41.86 -25.36 5.80
CA GLN A 178 41.43 -24.23 4.99
C GLN A 178 40.33 -24.62 3.98
N SER A 179 40.47 -25.80 3.36
CA SER A 179 39.45 -26.35 2.47
C SER A 179 38.14 -26.64 3.21
N LEU A 180 38.19 -27.24 4.40
CA LEU A 180 37.03 -27.48 5.25
C LEU A 180 36.39 -26.15 5.75
N ALA A 181 37.22 -25.15 6.04
CA ALA A 181 36.77 -23.83 6.40
C ALA A 181 35.91 -23.20 5.29
N THR A 182 36.23 -23.44 4.02
CA THR A 182 35.41 -22.94 2.87
C THR A 182 34.00 -23.54 2.88
N TYR A 183 33.84 -24.82 3.20
CA TYR A 183 32.50 -25.42 3.35
C TYR A 183 31.73 -24.85 4.55
N ALA A 184 32.43 -24.61 5.67
CA ALA A 184 31.83 -23.97 6.83
C ALA A 184 31.33 -22.54 6.51
N ILE A 185 32.13 -21.76 5.78
CA ILE A 185 31.75 -20.40 5.32
C ILE A 185 30.48 -20.46 4.47
N THR A 186 30.38 -21.40 3.52
CA THR A 186 29.19 -21.55 2.68
C THR A 186 27.96 -21.84 3.53
N ALA A 187 28.04 -22.75 4.49
CA ALA A 187 26.93 -23.06 5.39
C ALA A 187 26.51 -21.86 6.25
N ILE A 188 27.46 -21.07 6.75
CA ILE A 188 27.20 -19.85 7.53
C ILE A 188 26.48 -18.81 6.66
N GLN A 189 26.94 -18.60 5.42
CA GLN A 189 26.35 -17.65 4.49
C GLN A 189 24.91 -18.03 4.12
N GLU A 190 24.64 -19.32 3.85
CA GLU A 190 23.29 -19.81 3.55
C GLU A 190 22.32 -19.56 4.70
N VAL A 191 22.73 -19.82 5.94
CA VAL A 191 21.88 -19.57 7.12
C VAL A 191 21.62 -18.08 7.29
N ARG A 192 22.63 -17.22 7.13
CA ARG A 192 22.45 -15.76 7.20
C ARG A 192 21.49 -15.25 6.14
N LEU A 193 21.60 -15.76 4.91
CA LEU A 193 20.66 -15.39 3.84
C LEU A 193 19.23 -15.81 4.19
N LEU A 194 19.04 -17.04 4.69
CA LEU A 194 17.72 -17.52 5.10
C LEU A 194 17.11 -16.66 6.22
N ASP A 195 17.91 -16.31 7.24
CA ASP A 195 17.47 -15.44 8.33
C ASP A 195 17.02 -14.06 7.79
N ALA A 196 17.81 -13.46 6.89
CA ALA A 196 17.48 -12.19 6.26
C ALA A 196 16.19 -12.26 5.40
N LEU A 197 16.03 -13.34 4.61
CA LEU A 197 14.83 -13.54 3.79
C LEU A 197 13.58 -13.75 4.65
N GLN A 198 13.70 -14.42 5.79
CA GLN A 198 12.61 -14.57 6.76
C GLN A 198 12.20 -13.22 7.36
N GLU A 199 13.18 -12.39 7.73
CA GLU A 199 12.92 -11.03 8.24
C GLU A 199 12.24 -10.17 7.17
N ALA A 200 12.72 -10.21 5.91
CA ALA A 200 12.12 -9.51 4.79
C ALA A 200 10.66 -9.94 4.55
N ALA A 201 10.38 -11.25 4.60
CA ALA A 201 9.03 -11.79 4.45
C ALA A 201 8.06 -11.27 5.53
N GLN A 202 8.55 -11.10 6.76
CA GLN A 202 7.74 -10.56 7.86
C GLN A 202 7.40 -9.09 7.68
N LEU A 203 8.37 -8.33 7.20
CA LEU A 203 8.19 -6.90 6.95
C LEU A 203 7.17 -6.65 5.84
N LEU A 204 7.14 -7.50 4.80
CA LEU A 204 6.14 -7.43 3.72
C LEU A 204 4.69 -7.51 4.22
N VAL A 205 4.44 -8.26 5.28
CA VAL A 205 3.08 -8.45 5.84
C VAL A 205 2.70 -7.32 6.80
N SER A 206 3.68 -6.73 7.51
CA SER A 206 3.42 -5.85 8.65
C SER A 206 3.77 -4.38 8.44
N GLN A 207 4.52 -4.04 7.40
CA GLN A 207 5.07 -2.69 7.18
C GLN A 207 4.74 -2.15 5.79
N SER A 208 4.92 -0.81 5.61
CA SER A 208 4.83 -0.17 4.31
C SER A 208 6.03 -0.54 3.43
N SER A 209 5.88 -0.44 2.10
CA SER A 209 6.93 -0.71 1.12
C SER A 209 8.24 0.05 1.39
N LEU A 210 8.16 1.33 1.77
CA LEU A 210 9.34 2.15 2.10
C LEU A 210 10.16 1.55 3.25
N LYS A 211 9.51 1.11 4.33
CA LYS A 211 10.22 0.47 5.45
C LYS A 211 10.82 -0.89 5.07
N VAL A 212 10.15 -1.62 4.17
CA VAL A 212 10.72 -2.85 3.60
C VAL A 212 11.97 -2.53 2.81
N PHE A 213 11.97 -1.50 1.96
CA PHE A 213 13.14 -1.08 1.19
C PHE A 213 14.31 -0.65 2.08
N ASP A 214 14.04 0.14 3.13
CA ASP A 214 15.07 0.54 4.10
C ASP A 214 15.76 -0.68 4.70
N GLN A 215 14.99 -1.68 5.12
CA GLN A 215 15.55 -2.88 5.72
C GLN A 215 16.26 -3.77 4.70
N LEU A 216 15.75 -3.87 3.46
CA LEU A 216 16.43 -4.60 2.39
C LEU A 216 17.79 -3.98 2.06
N CYS A 217 17.90 -2.65 2.07
CA CYS A 217 19.19 -1.97 1.91
C CYS A 217 20.16 -2.29 3.06
N VAL A 218 19.69 -2.29 4.31
CA VAL A 218 20.50 -2.71 5.48
C VAL A 218 20.98 -4.16 5.34
N MET A 219 20.08 -5.07 4.99
CA MET A 219 20.39 -6.50 4.78
C MET A 219 21.40 -6.70 3.65
N ALA A 220 21.26 -5.97 2.54
CA ALA A 220 22.19 -6.04 1.43
C ALA A 220 23.60 -5.63 1.86
N ASN A 221 23.74 -4.51 2.61
CA ASN A 221 25.03 -4.08 3.11
C ASN A 221 25.65 -5.09 4.07
N ASP A 222 24.85 -5.69 4.96
CA ASP A 222 25.36 -6.69 5.93
C ASP A 222 25.78 -8.00 5.24
N LEU A 223 24.94 -8.55 4.36
CA LEU A 223 25.19 -9.82 3.68
C LEU A 223 26.34 -9.73 2.66
N LEU A 224 26.42 -8.62 1.93
CA LEU A 224 27.41 -8.43 0.86
C LEU A 224 28.65 -7.66 1.32
N ASN A 225 28.68 -7.17 2.56
CA ASN A 225 29.75 -6.32 3.08
C ASN A 225 30.02 -5.13 2.14
N SER A 226 28.92 -4.51 1.66
CA SER A 226 28.97 -3.32 0.83
C SER A 226 29.00 -2.04 1.67
N SER A 227 29.52 -0.95 1.12
CA SER A 227 29.59 0.35 1.80
C SER A 227 28.23 1.06 1.79
N SER A 228 27.47 0.87 0.73
CA SER A 228 26.15 1.46 0.60
C SER A 228 25.29 0.64 -0.39
N SER A 229 23.98 0.87 -0.31
CA SER A 229 22.99 0.25 -1.20
C SER A 229 21.83 1.19 -1.44
N GLY A 230 21.09 1.00 -2.53
CA GLY A 230 19.93 1.80 -2.85
C GLY A 230 18.93 1.07 -3.74
N ILE A 231 17.67 1.45 -3.57
CA ILE A 231 16.55 1.00 -4.39
C ILE A 231 15.96 2.20 -5.11
N TRP A 232 15.89 2.12 -6.43
CA TRP A 232 15.30 3.13 -7.30
C TRP A 232 14.04 2.55 -7.93
N LEU A 233 12.98 3.35 -8.00
CA LEU A 233 11.73 3.00 -8.68
C LEU A 233 11.56 3.87 -9.92
N SER A 234 10.99 3.27 -10.98
CA SER A 234 10.65 3.99 -12.21
C SER A 234 9.35 4.77 -12.02
N ASP A 235 9.36 6.06 -12.36
CA ASP A 235 8.14 6.86 -12.47
C ASP A 235 7.37 6.56 -13.77
N GLU A 236 6.24 7.25 -13.99
CA GLU A 236 5.40 7.08 -15.20
C GLU A 236 6.14 7.41 -16.50
N GLN A 237 7.16 8.26 -16.43
CA GLN A 237 8.01 8.65 -17.56
C GLN A 237 9.21 7.70 -17.75
N GLY A 238 9.38 6.70 -16.88
CA GLY A 238 10.47 5.73 -16.91
C GLY A 238 11.78 6.26 -16.32
N GLN A 239 11.76 7.39 -15.60
CA GLN A 239 12.92 7.91 -14.88
C GLN A 239 13.05 7.23 -13.51
N LEU A 240 14.29 6.89 -13.14
CA LEU A 240 14.59 6.25 -11.87
C LEU A 240 14.68 7.29 -10.75
N GLN A 241 13.83 7.15 -9.74
CA GLN A 241 13.85 7.96 -8.53
C GLN A 241 14.28 7.11 -7.34
N LEU A 242 15.17 7.64 -6.50
CA LEU A 242 15.64 6.95 -5.30
C LEU A 242 14.49 6.80 -4.30
N ALA A 243 14.09 5.55 -4.03
CA ALA A 243 13.04 5.23 -3.07
C ALA A 243 13.58 5.01 -1.66
N SER A 244 14.76 4.36 -1.54
CA SER A 244 15.44 4.13 -0.25
C SER A 244 16.92 3.89 -0.46
N SER A 245 17.74 4.21 0.56
CA SER A 245 19.17 3.92 0.58
C SER A 245 19.70 3.69 1.98
N ASN A 246 20.80 2.94 2.07
CA ASN A 246 21.60 2.81 3.28
C ASN A 246 23.07 3.12 2.95
N GLY A 247 23.66 4.12 3.64
CA GLY A 247 24.95 4.69 3.32
C GLY A 247 24.87 5.83 2.29
N GLU A 248 26.00 6.44 1.97
CA GLU A 248 26.07 7.50 0.98
C GLU A 248 25.93 6.91 -0.43
N VAL A 249 24.76 7.08 -1.01
CA VAL A 249 24.52 6.79 -2.42
C VAL A 249 24.59 8.12 -3.15
N GLN A 250 25.71 8.38 -3.82
CA GLN A 250 25.78 9.49 -4.76
C GLN A 250 24.69 9.27 -5.82
N SER A 251 24.11 10.36 -6.35
CA SER A 251 23.21 10.34 -7.50
C SER A 251 24.03 9.94 -8.75
N VAL A 252 24.52 8.71 -8.73
CA VAL A 252 25.36 8.13 -9.76
C VAL A 252 24.47 7.82 -10.94
N ILE A 253 24.79 8.38 -12.06
CA ILE A 253 24.52 7.81 -13.37
C ILE A 253 24.83 6.31 -13.24
N LEU A 254 23.79 5.47 -13.33
CA LEU A 254 23.90 4.01 -13.23
C LEU A 254 24.68 3.49 -14.46
N GLU A 255 25.99 3.74 -14.50
CA GLU A 255 26.89 3.10 -15.44
C GLU A 255 26.98 1.62 -15.02
N THR A 256 26.34 0.79 -15.79
CA THR A 256 26.12 -0.65 -15.52
C THR A 256 27.42 -1.49 -15.45
N ASP A 257 28.59 -0.93 -15.68
CA ASP A 257 29.88 -1.64 -15.78
C ASP A 257 30.95 -1.22 -14.75
N SER A 258 30.59 -0.51 -13.70
CA SER A 258 31.55 -0.21 -12.63
C SER A 258 31.97 -1.48 -11.89
N PRO A 259 33.26 -1.76 -11.69
CA PRO A 259 33.73 -2.91 -10.93
C PRO A 259 33.35 -2.83 -9.44
N PHE A 260 32.98 -1.64 -8.94
CA PHE A 260 32.61 -1.40 -7.55
C PHE A 260 31.09 -1.37 -7.33
N MET A 261 30.29 -1.74 -8.34
CA MET A 261 28.83 -1.73 -8.24
C MET A 261 28.24 -3.02 -8.80
N LEU A 262 27.25 -3.57 -8.08
CA LEU A 262 26.40 -4.64 -8.55
C LEU A 262 24.96 -4.14 -8.56
N THR A 263 24.29 -4.16 -9.72
CA THR A 263 22.89 -3.74 -9.86
C THR A 263 22.05 -4.83 -10.50
N LEU A 264 20.79 -4.92 -10.08
CA LEU A 264 19.80 -5.81 -10.68
C LEU A 264 18.50 -5.04 -10.93
N PRO A 265 17.85 -5.27 -12.09
CA PRO A 265 16.55 -4.70 -12.37
C PRO A 265 15.47 -5.36 -11.49
N LEU A 266 14.50 -4.56 -11.06
CA LEU A 266 13.30 -5.02 -10.38
C LEU A 266 12.24 -5.35 -11.44
N THR A 267 12.06 -6.62 -11.78
CA THR A 267 11.14 -7.07 -12.84
C THR A 267 10.11 -8.05 -12.28
N THR A 268 8.91 -8.04 -12.86
CA THR A 268 7.80 -8.94 -12.48
C THR A 268 7.74 -10.24 -13.30
N GLY A 269 8.68 -10.46 -14.23
CA GLY A 269 8.78 -11.62 -15.12
C GLY A 269 9.74 -11.36 -16.28
N ASP A 270 10.00 -12.36 -17.11
CA ASP A 270 11.05 -12.33 -18.15
C ASP A 270 10.87 -11.24 -19.22
N ASP A 271 9.64 -10.77 -19.49
CA ASP A 271 9.31 -9.76 -20.51
C ASP A 271 8.67 -8.48 -19.95
N ALA A 272 8.66 -8.28 -18.63
CA ALA A 272 7.96 -7.15 -18.02
C ALA A 272 8.83 -5.89 -17.97
N LYS A 273 8.22 -4.72 -18.14
CA LYS A 273 8.83 -3.41 -17.90
C LYS A 273 9.44 -3.39 -16.50
N ALA A 274 10.71 -2.98 -16.37
CA ALA A 274 11.38 -2.89 -15.08
C ALA A 274 10.66 -1.86 -14.19
N LEU A 275 10.27 -2.30 -12.98
CA LEU A 275 9.68 -1.45 -11.95
C LEU A 275 10.70 -0.50 -11.33
N GLY A 276 11.99 -0.81 -11.48
CA GLY A 276 13.08 -0.06 -10.88
C GLY A 276 14.39 -0.84 -10.90
N MET A 277 15.30 -0.50 -9.99
CA MET A 277 16.61 -1.10 -9.86
C MET A 277 17.01 -1.22 -8.38
N PHE A 278 17.73 -2.28 -8.03
CA PHE A 278 18.39 -2.44 -6.74
C PHE A 278 19.90 -2.52 -6.96
N GLY A 279 20.67 -1.69 -6.26
CA GLY A 279 22.12 -1.62 -6.39
C GLY A 279 22.84 -1.62 -5.06
N VAL A 280 24.04 -2.22 -5.04
CA VAL A 280 25.00 -2.20 -3.93
C VAL A 280 26.32 -1.65 -4.41
N PHE A 281 27.02 -0.92 -3.54
CA PHE A 281 28.29 -0.28 -3.81
C PHE A 281 29.35 -0.80 -2.85
N TYR A 282 30.46 -1.26 -3.39
CA TYR A 282 31.57 -1.79 -2.63
C TYR A 282 32.63 -0.71 -2.38
N PRO A 283 33.34 -0.74 -1.23
CA PRO A 283 34.41 0.20 -0.98
C PRO A 283 35.60 -0.04 -1.95
N ASP A 284 36.17 1.03 -2.46
CA ASP A 284 37.42 0.98 -3.25
C ASP A 284 38.60 0.73 -2.32
N THR A 285 38.94 -0.54 -2.05
CA THR A 285 40.02 -0.93 -1.14
C THR A 285 41.31 -1.30 -1.88
N GLY A 286 41.40 -1.07 -3.20
CA GLY A 286 42.62 -1.35 -3.99
C GLY A 286 43.04 -2.82 -4.08
N ALA A 287 42.34 -3.72 -3.43
CA ALA A 287 42.51 -5.17 -3.60
C ALA A 287 41.66 -5.63 -4.81
N GLU A 288 42.20 -6.51 -5.64
CA GLU A 288 41.47 -7.19 -6.73
C GLU A 288 40.29 -7.97 -6.15
N ARG A 289 39.20 -7.26 -5.83
CA ARG A 289 37.95 -7.88 -5.46
C ARG A 289 37.32 -8.37 -6.75
N SER A 290 37.14 -9.67 -6.87
CA SER A 290 36.23 -10.23 -7.88
C SER A 290 34.82 -9.72 -7.53
N ALA A 291 34.51 -8.51 -7.93
CA ALA A 291 33.36 -7.72 -7.52
C ALA A 291 32.02 -8.21 -8.09
N LYS A 292 31.88 -9.47 -8.42
CA LYS A 292 30.61 -10.05 -8.90
C LYS A 292 30.67 -11.55 -8.67
N SER A 293 30.88 -11.98 -7.41
CA SER A 293 30.79 -13.41 -7.11
C SER A 293 29.37 -13.89 -7.42
N GLU A 294 29.23 -15.13 -7.83
CA GLU A 294 27.91 -15.75 -8.04
C GLU A 294 27.05 -15.69 -6.77
N TRP A 295 27.69 -15.69 -5.61
CA TRP A 295 27.03 -15.49 -4.31
C TRP A 295 26.41 -14.08 -4.19
N ASP A 296 27.16 -13.04 -4.53
CA ASP A 296 26.66 -11.64 -4.43
C ASP A 296 25.46 -11.43 -5.34
N LYS A 297 25.51 -11.95 -6.56
CA LYS A 297 24.39 -11.92 -7.51
C LYS A 297 23.17 -12.67 -6.95
N LYS A 298 23.37 -13.86 -6.39
CA LYS A 298 22.30 -14.67 -5.78
C LYS A 298 21.63 -13.95 -4.62
N VAL A 299 22.41 -13.36 -3.70
CA VAL A 299 21.90 -12.60 -2.55
C VAL A 299 21.10 -11.40 -3.02
N LEU A 300 21.69 -10.58 -3.91
CA LEU A 300 21.01 -9.38 -4.40
C LEU A 300 19.73 -9.74 -5.17
N ALA A 301 19.73 -10.82 -5.97
CA ALA A 301 18.55 -11.30 -6.68
C ALA A 301 17.43 -11.75 -5.72
N CYS A 302 17.78 -12.44 -4.65
CA CYS A 302 16.79 -12.81 -3.62
C CYS A 302 16.17 -11.56 -2.96
N LEU A 303 16.99 -10.59 -2.57
CA LEU A 303 16.50 -9.35 -1.96
C LEU A 303 15.72 -8.49 -2.96
N ALA A 304 16.13 -8.42 -4.23
CA ALA A 304 15.42 -7.72 -5.30
C ALA A 304 14.01 -8.29 -5.52
N ASN A 305 13.83 -9.62 -5.44
CA ASN A 305 12.51 -10.23 -5.50
C ASN A 305 11.59 -9.78 -4.36
N TYR A 306 12.12 -9.59 -3.14
CA TYR A 306 11.35 -9.04 -2.03
C TYR A 306 10.99 -7.56 -2.23
N ALA A 307 11.86 -6.77 -2.86
CA ALA A 307 11.55 -5.41 -3.26
C ALA A 307 10.40 -5.37 -4.29
N VAL A 308 10.42 -6.25 -5.28
CA VAL A 308 9.32 -6.40 -6.25
C VAL A 308 8.01 -6.77 -5.56
N LEU A 309 8.05 -7.75 -4.65
CA LEU A 309 6.87 -8.16 -3.87
C LEU A 309 6.32 -7.01 -3.00
N ALA A 310 7.18 -6.14 -2.46
CA ALA A 310 6.75 -4.97 -1.68
C ALA A 310 5.98 -3.98 -2.56
N VAL A 311 6.46 -3.69 -3.78
CA VAL A 311 5.76 -2.82 -4.75
C VAL A 311 4.42 -3.41 -5.15
N GLN A 312 4.38 -4.71 -5.47
CA GLN A 312 3.16 -5.40 -5.86
C GLN A 312 2.11 -5.43 -4.73
N ASN A 313 2.56 -5.70 -3.50
CA ASN A 313 1.67 -5.74 -2.34
C ASN A 313 1.03 -4.36 -2.08
N GLU A 314 1.78 -3.27 -2.19
CA GLU A 314 1.26 -1.90 -2.06
C GLU A 314 0.22 -1.59 -3.14
N SER A 315 0.53 -1.92 -4.40
CA SER A 315 -0.39 -1.75 -5.52
C SER A 315 -1.70 -2.54 -5.32
N HIS A 316 -1.60 -3.81 -4.91
CA HIS A 316 -2.77 -4.64 -4.60
C HIS A 316 -3.59 -4.09 -3.43
N GLN A 317 -2.95 -3.61 -2.37
CA GLN A 317 -3.65 -3.01 -1.23
C GLN A 317 -4.38 -1.73 -1.63
N GLN A 318 -3.78 -0.89 -2.47
CA GLN A 318 -4.42 0.31 -3.01
C GLN A 318 -5.64 -0.04 -3.86
N ALA A 319 -5.49 -1.00 -4.78
CA ALA A 319 -6.60 -1.47 -5.62
C ALA A 319 -7.75 -2.06 -4.79
N LEU A 320 -7.43 -2.84 -3.75
CA LEU A 320 -8.42 -3.41 -2.83
C LEU A 320 -9.16 -2.33 -2.04
N ARG A 321 -8.45 -1.34 -1.51
CA ARG A 321 -9.06 -0.19 -0.79
C ARG A 321 -10.01 0.58 -1.70
N SER A 322 -9.58 0.91 -2.90
CA SER A 322 -10.41 1.60 -3.90
C SER A 322 -11.66 0.79 -4.23
N SER A 323 -11.53 -0.53 -4.45
CA SER A 323 -12.66 -1.42 -4.70
C SER A 323 -13.63 -1.50 -3.50
N GLN A 324 -13.10 -1.57 -2.28
CA GLN A 324 -13.92 -1.59 -1.06
C GLN A 324 -14.68 -0.28 -0.85
N GLU A 325 -14.04 0.87 -1.11
CA GLU A 325 -14.69 2.18 -1.04
C GLU A 325 -15.83 2.29 -2.06
N GLN A 326 -15.60 1.82 -3.29
CA GLN A 326 -16.65 1.77 -4.32
C GLN A 326 -17.82 0.86 -3.92
N HIS A 327 -17.51 -0.31 -3.38
CA HIS A 327 -18.52 -1.27 -2.93
C HIS A 327 -19.32 -0.71 -1.75
N TRP A 328 -18.67 -0.14 -0.76
CA TRP A 328 -19.32 0.47 0.40
C TRP A 328 -20.22 1.64 0.00
N THR A 329 -19.77 2.46 -0.96
CA THR A 329 -20.55 3.54 -1.52
C THR A 329 -21.81 3.00 -2.22
N ALA A 330 -21.66 1.96 -3.03
CA ALA A 330 -22.79 1.34 -3.74
C ALA A 330 -23.81 0.69 -2.78
N GLU A 331 -23.34 -0.03 -1.74
CA GLU A 331 -24.22 -0.60 -0.71
C GLU A 331 -24.95 0.46 0.10
N THR A 332 -24.27 1.55 0.46
CA THR A 332 -24.88 2.68 1.18
C THR A 332 -26.00 3.29 0.34
N PHE A 333 -25.77 3.53 -0.95
CA PHE A 333 -26.80 4.05 -1.85
C PHE A 333 -27.95 3.07 -2.07
N ALA A 334 -27.69 1.77 -2.14
CA ALA A 334 -28.75 0.76 -2.24
C ALA A 334 -29.64 0.76 -0.98
N ALA A 335 -29.04 0.78 0.20
CA ALA A 335 -29.77 0.85 1.47
C ALA A 335 -30.59 2.15 1.62
N VAL A 336 -30.00 3.29 1.22
CA VAL A 336 -30.71 4.58 1.21
C VAL A 336 -31.83 4.57 0.16
N GLY A 337 -31.64 3.90 -0.98
CA GLY A 337 -32.67 3.71 -2.00
C GLY A 337 -33.88 2.94 -1.49
N ASP A 338 -33.68 1.86 -0.75
CA ASP A 338 -34.74 1.06 -0.15
C ASP A 338 -35.51 1.83 0.94
N ILE A 339 -34.79 2.55 1.80
CA ILE A 339 -35.37 3.44 2.81
C ILE A 339 -36.22 4.52 2.12
N SER A 340 -35.72 5.08 1.03
CA SER A 340 -36.40 6.13 0.27
C SER A 340 -37.68 5.64 -0.39
N ALA A 341 -37.67 4.43 -0.95
CA ALA A 341 -38.87 3.80 -1.51
C ALA A 341 -39.96 3.60 -0.44
N ASN A 342 -39.58 3.14 0.75
CA ASN A 342 -40.48 2.99 1.89
C ASN A 342 -41.00 4.34 2.41
N LEU A 343 -40.18 5.36 2.47
CA LEU A 343 -40.57 6.73 2.86
C LEU A 343 -41.58 7.32 1.86
N LEU A 344 -41.31 7.19 0.55
CA LEU A 344 -42.24 7.63 -0.50
C LEU A 344 -43.60 6.94 -0.38
N HIS A 345 -43.60 5.62 -0.18
CA HIS A 345 -44.85 4.88 -0.01
C HIS A 345 -45.62 5.35 1.24
N ASN A 346 -44.96 5.58 2.36
CA ASN A 346 -45.59 6.06 3.58
C ASN A 346 -46.07 7.50 3.46
N MET A 347 -45.33 8.38 2.76
CA MET A 347 -45.75 9.75 2.49
C MET A 347 -46.93 9.82 1.56
N ASN A 348 -46.92 9.05 0.46
CA ASN A 348 -48.07 8.95 -0.46
C ASN A 348 -49.33 8.49 0.29
N ASN A 349 -49.23 7.56 1.21
CA ASN A 349 -50.34 7.07 2.00
C ASN A 349 -50.87 8.10 3.03
N LYS A 350 -49.99 8.96 3.59
CA LYS A 350 -50.41 9.93 4.63
C LYS A 350 -50.67 11.33 4.12
N VAL A 351 -49.83 11.84 3.22
CA VAL A 351 -49.99 13.19 2.64
C VAL A 351 -50.90 13.17 1.42
N GLY A 352 -50.83 12.11 0.59
CA GLY A 352 -51.64 11.92 -0.61
C GLY A 352 -53.15 11.79 -0.32
N ILE A 353 -53.55 11.45 0.93
CA ILE A 353 -54.96 11.42 1.33
C ILE A 353 -55.53 12.85 1.53
N ILE A 354 -54.68 13.89 1.69
CA ILE A 354 -55.13 15.26 1.94
C ILE A 354 -55.90 15.83 0.74
N PRO A 355 -55.39 15.81 -0.52
CA PRO A 355 -56.13 16.24 -1.69
C PRO A 355 -57.47 15.51 -1.85
N VAL A 356 -57.46 14.17 -1.64
CA VAL A 356 -58.69 13.37 -1.76
C VAL A 356 -59.74 13.80 -0.74
N ARG A 357 -59.33 14.08 0.51
CA ARG A 357 -60.26 14.58 1.55
C ARG A 357 -60.74 15.98 1.25
N ILE A 358 -59.91 16.86 0.73
CA ILE A 358 -60.29 18.21 0.34
C ILE A 358 -61.33 18.15 -0.81
N GLN A 359 -61.07 17.31 -1.82
CA GLN A 359 -62.05 17.11 -2.91
C GLN A 359 -63.39 16.60 -2.36
N ALA A 360 -63.39 15.61 -1.46
CA ALA A 360 -64.62 15.12 -0.82
C ALA A 360 -65.37 16.19 0.00
N ILE A 361 -64.65 17.14 0.63
CA ILE A 361 -65.25 18.29 1.32
C ILE A 361 -65.86 19.25 0.29
N GLN A 362 -65.14 19.54 -0.80
CA GLN A 362 -65.62 20.43 -1.88
C GLN A 362 -66.86 19.89 -2.52
N ASP A 363 -66.91 18.59 -2.82
CA ASP A 363 -68.09 17.93 -3.43
C ASP A 363 -69.30 17.91 -2.49
N LYS A 364 -69.10 17.68 -1.19
CA LYS A 364 -70.20 17.56 -0.22
C LYS A 364 -70.76 18.89 0.26
N TYR A 365 -69.93 19.93 0.31
CA TYR A 365 -70.31 21.23 0.89
C TYR A 365 -70.20 22.38 -0.12
N GLN A 366 -70.46 22.14 -1.40
CA GLN A 366 -70.33 23.09 -2.48
C GLN A 366 -71.06 24.42 -2.22
N GLN A 367 -72.32 24.38 -1.77
CA GLN A 367 -73.10 25.56 -1.47
C GLN A 367 -72.56 26.44 -0.32
N VAL A 368 -71.91 25.77 0.69
CA VAL A 368 -71.27 26.48 1.81
C VAL A 368 -70.00 27.17 1.34
N LEU A 369 -69.23 26.50 0.48
CA LEU A 369 -67.97 26.99 -0.06
C LEU A 369 -68.17 28.16 -1.04
N GLU A 370 -69.26 28.18 -1.79
CA GLU A 370 -69.65 29.30 -2.67
C GLU A 370 -69.95 30.58 -1.87
N ASN A 371 -70.41 30.40 -0.62
CA ASN A 371 -70.74 31.51 0.25
C ASN A 371 -69.61 31.93 1.22
N ASP A 372 -68.53 31.17 1.26
CA ASP A 372 -67.34 31.44 2.12
C ASP A 372 -66.06 31.46 1.28
N PRO A 373 -65.67 32.59 0.68
CA PRO A 373 -64.46 32.72 -0.12
C PRO A 373 -63.14 32.40 0.66
N TYR A 374 -63.13 32.67 1.98
CA TYR A 374 -61.97 32.41 2.81
C TYR A 374 -61.73 30.93 3.01
N LEU A 375 -62.77 30.16 3.32
CA LEU A 375 -62.71 28.72 3.47
C LEU A 375 -62.28 28.02 2.17
N THR A 376 -62.84 28.46 1.04
CA THR A 376 -62.51 27.97 -0.30
C THR A 376 -61.04 28.23 -0.63
N LYS A 377 -60.52 29.43 -0.34
CA LYS A 377 -59.11 29.78 -0.56
C LYS A 377 -58.20 28.95 0.34
N SER A 378 -58.53 28.79 1.62
CA SER A 378 -57.73 28.04 2.60
C SER A 378 -57.61 26.54 2.24
N LEU A 379 -58.70 25.91 1.80
CA LEU A 379 -58.67 24.53 1.32
C LEU A 379 -57.79 24.36 0.09
N LYS A 380 -57.87 25.26 -0.90
CA LYS A 380 -56.99 25.26 -2.07
C LYS A 380 -55.50 25.46 -1.71
N GLU A 381 -55.22 26.32 -0.73
CA GLU A 381 -53.83 26.51 -0.25
C GLU A 381 -53.28 25.28 0.45
N ILE A 382 -54.07 24.56 1.27
CA ILE A 382 -53.69 23.31 1.92
C ILE A 382 -53.45 22.22 0.87
N GLU A 383 -54.35 22.09 -0.12
CA GLU A 383 -54.18 21.12 -1.21
C GLU A 383 -52.92 21.38 -2.00
N ARG A 384 -52.67 22.63 -2.39
CA ARG A 384 -51.47 23.05 -3.12
C ARG A 384 -50.21 22.74 -2.30
N SER A 385 -50.18 23.10 -1.02
CA SER A 385 -49.04 22.87 -0.14
C SER A 385 -48.74 21.38 0.06
N ALA A 386 -49.78 20.53 0.16
CA ALA A 386 -49.62 19.08 0.24
C ALA A 386 -49.06 18.49 -1.06
N MET A 387 -49.55 18.93 -2.22
CA MET A 387 -49.03 18.50 -3.52
C MET A 387 -47.59 18.91 -3.76
N GLU A 388 -47.26 20.18 -3.45
CA GLU A 388 -45.91 20.71 -3.56
C GLU A 388 -44.92 19.93 -2.66
N ALA A 389 -45.29 19.67 -1.39
CA ALA A 389 -44.48 18.88 -0.48
C ALA A 389 -44.23 17.45 -0.99
N MET A 390 -45.28 16.79 -1.53
CA MET A 390 -45.13 15.46 -2.14
C MET A 390 -44.22 15.48 -3.35
N GLN A 391 -44.37 16.47 -4.23
CA GLN A 391 -43.53 16.59 -5.42
C GLN A 391 -42.05 16.79 -5.06
N ILE A 392 -41.75 17.69 -4.13
CA ILE A 392 -40.37 17.92 -3.65
C ILE A 392 -39.74 16.63 -3.11
N VAL A 393 -40.48 15.87 -2.32
CA VAL A 393 -39.97 14.61 -1.75
C VAL A 393 -39.81 13.53 -2.84
N GLN A 394 -40.76 13.43 -3.75
CA GLN A 394 -40.72 12.47 -4.87
C GLN A 394 -39.53 12.73 -5.81
N GLU A 395 -39.29 13.98 -6.17
CA GLU A 395 -38.17 14.40 -7.01
C GLU A 395 -36.83 14.04 -6.33
N ASN A 396 -36.65 14.43 -5.06
CA ASN A 396 -35.38 14.18 -4.34
C ASN A 396 -35.11 12.69 -4.08
N LEU A 397 -36.13 11.91 -3.73
CA LEU A 397 -35.94 10.49 -3.40
C LEU A 397 -35.86 9.58 -4.64
N SER A 398 -36.41 10.01 -5.81
CA SER A 398 -36.32 9.23 -7.05
C SER A 398 -34.89 9.02 -7.52
N HIS A 399 -33.99 9.96 -7.22
CA HIS A 399 -32.58 9.92 -7.61
C HIS A 399 -31.71 8.99 -6.75
N LEU A 400 -32.24 8.49 -5.63
CA LEU A 400 -31.58 7.49 -4.79
C LEU A 400 -31.76 6.06 -5.30
N ARG A 401 -32.68 5.80 -6.24
CA ARG A 401 -32.88 4.48 -6.84
C ARG A 401 -31.67 4.03 -7.66
N PRO A 402 -31.49 2.71 -7.86
CA PRO A 402 -30.47 2.19 -8.77
C PRO A 402 -30.58 2.83 -10.15
N ILE A 403 -29.46 3.35 -10.68
CA ILE A 403 -29.42 3.97 -12.00
C ILE A 403 -29.36 2.85 -13.06
N ARG A 404 -30.28 2.84 -14.00
CA ARG A 404 -30.20 1.97 -15.16
C ARG A 404 -29.24 2.58 -16.17
N MET A 405 -28.07 1.99 -16.32
CA MET A 405 -27.05 2.43 -17.28
C MET A 405 -27.40 1.97 -18.70
N GLU A 406 -27.43 2.90 -19.66
CA GLU A 406 -27.70 2.65 -21.06
C GLU A 406 -26.85 3.54 -21.96
N LYS A 407 -26.66 3.15 -23.23
CA LYS A 407 -25.96 3.99 -24.21
C LYS A 407 -26.85 5.13 -24.64
N ILE A 408 -26.48 6.38 -24.33
CA ILE A 408 -27.28 7.56 -24.59
C ILE A 408 -26.48 8.64 -25.32
N ARG A 409 -27.20 9.54 -25.99
CA ARG A 409 -26.65 10.77 -26.56
C ARG A 409 -26.86 11.90 -25.56
N ILE A 410 -25.82 12.59 -25.20
CA ILE A 410 -25.88 13.71 -24.23
C ILE A 410 -26.77 14.84 -24.76
N ALA A 411 -26.75 15.10 -26.07
CA ALA A 411 -27.62 16.10 -26.72
C ALA A 411 -29.11 15.92 -26.39
N VAL A 412 -29.58 14.65 -26.32
CA VAL A 412 -30.96 14.35 -25.94
C VAL A 412 -31.26 14.76 -24.50
N CYS A 413 -30.36 14.43 -23.58
CA CYS A 413 -30.51 14.77 -22.16
C CYS A 413 -30.51 16.28 -21.92
N VAL A 414 -29.67 17.02 -22.64
CA VAL A 414 -29.63 18.50 -22.57
C VAL A 414 -30.90 19.09 -23.14
N ALA A 415 -31.37 18.61 -24.31
CA ALA A 415 -32.63 19.09 -24.90
C ALA A 415 -33.84 18.83 -24.00
N ASP A 416 -33.89 17.65 -23.34
CA ASP A 416 -34.93 17.31 -22.36
C ASP A 416 -34.85 18.22 -21.11
N ALA A 417 -33.64 18.53 -20.63
CA ALA A 417 -33.43 19.43 -19.51
C ALA A 417 -33.91 20.84 -19.81
N ILE A 418 -33.56 21.37 -20.99
CA ILE A 418 -34.00 22.71 -21.44
C ILE A 418 -35.52 22.75 -21.53
N ARG A 419 -36.18 21.72 -22.07
CA ARG A 419 -37.65 21.66 -22.12
C ARG A 419 -38.31 21.59 -20.75
N GLY A 420 -37.62 21.00 -19.78
CA GLY A 420 -38.11 20.82 -18.41
C GLY A 420 -37.92 22.01 -17.49
N VAL A 421 -37.26 23.11 -17.93
CA VAL A 421 -37.01 24.32 -17.17
C VAL A 421 -37.88 25.46 -17.72
N GLN A 422 -38.49 26.25 -16.82
CA GLN A 422 -39.15 27.49 -17.21
C GLN A 422 -38.10 28.55 -17.49
N ILE A 423 -37.83 28.82 -18.77
CA ILE A 423 -36.85 29.79 -19.24
C ILE A 423 -37.59 31.11 -19.53
N PRO A 424 -37.28 32.22 -18.81
CA PRO A 424 -37.83 33.52 -19.11
C PRO A 424 -37.39 34.03 -20.50
N PRO A 425 -38.18 34.89 -21.18
CA PRO A 425 -37.80 35.42 -22.50
C PRO A 425 -36.51 36.25 -22.51
N SER A 426 -36.05 36.72 -21.35
CA SER A 426 -34.81 37.49 -21.15
C SER A 426 -33.57 36.61 -20.92
N LEU A 427 -33.72 35.28 -20.88
CA LEU A 427 -32.62 34.31 -20.71
C LEU A 427 -32.42 33.57 -22.03
N HIS A 428 -31.22 33.66 -22.59
CA HIS A 428 -30.85 32.95 -23.81
C HIS A 428 -30.03 31.73 -23.49
N VAL A 429 -30.38 30.58 -24.10
CA VAL A 429 -29.64 29.30 -23.95
C VAL A 429 -29.14 28.90 -25.33
N GLU A 430 -27.82 28.84 -25.47
CA GLU A 430 -27.12 28.38 -26.67
C GLU A 430 -26.50 26.99 -26.42
N VAL A 431 -26.49 26.15 -27.47
CA VAL A 431 -25.97 24.78 -27.39
C VAL A 431 -25.03 24.55 -28.55
N GLU A 432 -23.77 24.18 -28.26
CA GLU A 432 -22.73 24.02 -29.24
C GLU A 432 -22.02 22.63 -29.10
N GLY A 433 -21.75 21.98 -30.21
CA GLY A 433 -20.88 20.81 -30.29
C GLY A 433 -21.47 19.48 -29.75
N LEU A 434 -22.67 19.46 -29.17
CA LEU A 434 -23.24 18.28 -28.53
C LEU A 434 -23.63 17.15 -29.50
N GLU A 435 -24.02 17.49 -30.73
CA GLU A 435 -24.45 16.50 -31.74
C GLU A 435 -23.28 15.65 -32.25
N ALA A 436 -22.06 16.18 -32.18
CA ALA A 436 -20.84 15.48 -32.60
C ALA A 436 -20.26 14.58 -31.51
N LEU A 437 -20.78 14.63 -30.30
CA LEU A 437 -20.27 13.83 -29.18
C LEU A 437 -20.56 12.34 -29.37
N PRO A 438 -19.62 11.47 -28.99
CA PRO A 438 -19.86 10.02 -28.94
C PRO A 438 -20.93 9.69 -27.88
N MET A 439 -21.55 8.50 -28.02
CA MET A 439 -22.45 7.98 -26.99
C MET A 439 -21.68 7.71 -25.70
N VAL A 440 -22.33 7.95 -24.57
CA VAL A 440 -21.82 7.61 -23.23
C VAL A 440 -22.72 6.56 -22.58
N THR A 441 -22.18 5.76 -21.67
CA THR A 441 -22.98 4.87 -20.83
C THR A 441 -23.40 5.62 -19.58
N ALA A 442 -24.67 5.98 -19.48
CA ALA A 442 -25.19 6.72 -18.34
C ALA A 442 -26.71 6.47 -18.15
N GLY A 443 -27.25 6.89 -17.02
CA GLY A 443 -28.69 6.90 -16.81
C GLY A 443 -29.31 8.17 -17.40
N GLY A 444 -30.10 8.05 -18.46
CA GLY A 444 -30.65 9.20 -19.19
C GLY A 444 -31.41 10.19 -18.30
N GLN A 445 -32.30 9.68 -17.45
CA GLN A 445 -33.05 10.53 -16.50
C GLN A 445 -32.15 11.24 -15.48
N SER A 446 -31.13 10.55 -14.98
CA SER A 446 -30.16 11.13 -14.02
C SER A 446 -29.34 12.23 -14.67
N LEU A 447 -28.87 12.02 -15.90
CA LEU A 447 -28.10 13.03 -16.62
C LEU A 447 -28.96 14.24 -17.02
N THR A 448 -30.21 14.02 -17.45
CA THR A 448 -31.18 15.11 -17.68
C THR A 448 -31.40 15.94 -16.42
N PHE A 449 -31.51 15.30 -15.26
CA PHE A 449 -31.66 16.01 -13.99
C PHE A 449 -30.42 16.84 -13.62
N VAL A 450 -29.20 16.32 -13.90
CA VAL A 450 -27.95 17.07 -13.71
C VAL A 450 -27.97 18.36 -14.51
N PHE A 451 -28.29 18.31 -15.82
CA PHE A 451 -28.37 19.51 -16.66
C PHE A 451 -29.49 20.45 -16.23
N LYS A 452 -30.66 19.90 -15.87
CA LYS A 452 -31.78 20.71 -15.34
C LYS A 452 -31.36 21.55 -14.14
N ASN A 453 -30.67 20.92 -13.15
CA ASN A 453 -30.19 21.63 -11.96
C ASN A 453 -29.19 22.74 -12.29
N LEU A 454 -28.26 22.50 -13.22
CA LEU A 454 -27.27 23.50 -13.61
C LEU A 454 -27.92 24.69 -14.31
N ILE A 455 -28.85 24.43 -15.25
CA ILE A 455 -29.60 25.46 -15.95
C ILE A 455 -30.47 26.27 -14.97
N GLU A 456 -31.17 25.61 -14.04
CA GLU A 456 -31.98 26.31 -13.01
C GLU A 456 -31.11 27.15 -12.08
N ASN A 457 -29.92 26.66 -11.69
CA ASN A 457 -29.00 27.41 -10.86
C ASN A 457 -28.47 28.66 -11.58
N ALA A 458 -28.10 28.54 -12.85
CA ALA A 458 -27.69 29.68 -13.68
C ALA A 458 -28.83 30.69 -13.85
N ASN A 459 -30.05 30.25 -14.16
CA ASN A 459 -31.24 31.11 -14.28
C ASN A 459 -31.48 31.90 -12.98
N VAL A 460 -31.40 31.23 -11.84
CA VAL A 460 -31.61 31.89 -10.53
C VAL A 460 -30.45 32.84 -10.19
N ALA A 461 -29.20 32.49 -10.51
CA ALA A 461 -28.04 33.35 -10.28
C ALA A 461 -28.11 34.65 -11.08
N MET A 462 -28.61 34.57 -12.30
CA MET A 462 -28.78 35.71 -13.21
C MET A 462 -30.12 36.46 -13.04
N SER A 463 -30.94 36.08 -12.06
CA SER A 463 -32.26 36.70 -11.82
C SER A 463 -33.18 36.67 -13.05
N GLY A 464 -33.07 35.64 -13.88
CA GLY A 464 -33.90 35.41 -15.05
C GLY A 464 -33.47 36.16 -16.31
N SER A 465 -32.32 36.80 -16.36
CA SER A 465 -31.84 37.57 -17.52
C SER A 465 -30.35 37.35 -17.74
N GLY A 466 -29.94 36.84 -18.90
CA GLY A 466 -28.52 36.58 -19.24
C GLY A 466 -28.38 35.52 -20.32
N ASN A 467 -27.18 34.94 -20.40
CA ASN A 467 -26.81 33.92 -21.37
C ASN A 467 -26.28 32.67 -20.68
N ILE A 468 -26.77 31.50 -21.11
CA ILE A 468 -26.22 30.19 -20.77
C ILE A 468 -25.70 29.58 -22.06
N ASN A 469 -24.42 29.19 -22.09
CA ASN A 469 -23.83 28.43 -23.21
C ASN A 469 -23.51 27.02 -22.74
N ILE A 470 -23.99 25.99 -23.46
CA ILE A 470 -23.72 24.58 -23.18
C ILE A 470 -22.87 24.05 -24.33
N ARG A 471 -21.60 23.80 -24.05
CA ARG A 471 -20.62 23.35 -25.03
C ARG A 471 -20.17 21.92 -24.76
N GLY A 472 -20.07 21.11 -25.83
CA GLY A 472 -19.58 19.73 -25.76
C GLY A 472 -18.28 19.54 -26.52
N GLU A 473 -17.32 18.85 -25.88
CA GLU A 473 -16.04 18.46 -26.48
C GLU A 473 -15.74 16.97 -26.22
N ALA A 474 -15.11 16.28 -27.18
CA ALA A 474 -14.72 14.88 -27.06
C ALA A 474 -13.20 14.78 -26.96
N GLY A 475 -12.69 14.26 -25.85
CA GLY A 475 -11.29 13.87 -25.68
C GLY A 475 -11.05 12.41 -26.08
N SER A 476 -9.82 11.91 -25.84
CA SER A 476 -9.45 10.50 -26.07
C SER A 476 -10.28 9.54 -25.21
N ASP A 477 -10.37 9.81 -23.93
CA ASP A 477 -10.96 8.90 -22.93
C ASP A 477 -12.25 9.45 -22.30
N TRP A 478 -12.55 10.74 -22.53
CA TRP A 478 -13.63 11.49 -21.90
C TRP A 478 -14.50 12.21 -22.91
N VAL A 479 -15.76 12.39 -22.53
CA VAL A 479 -16.65 13.37 -23.10
C VAL A 479 -16.85 14.47 -22.07
N GLU A 480 -16.58 15.70 -22.46
CA GLU A 480 -16.71 16.87 -21.59
C GLU A 480 -17.88 17.74 -22.04
N VAL A 481 -18.69 18.19 -21.08
CA VAL A 481 -19.75 19.18 -21.31
C VAL A 481 -19.61 20.30 -20.32
N SER A 482 -19.46 21.51 -20.83
CA SER A 482 -19.37 22.75 -20.05
C SER A 482 -20.68 23.49 -20.09
N VAL A 483 -21.21 23.84 -18.91
CA VAL A 483 -22.38 24.73 -18.75
C VAL A 483 -21.84 26.07 -18.24
N ILE A 484 -21.93 27.11 -19.07
CA ILE A 484 -21.32 28.42 -18.87
C ILE A 484 -22.42 29.44 -18.67
N ASP A 485 -22.42 30.18 -17.57
CA ASP A 485 -23.32 31.33 -17.34
C ASP A 485 -22.53 32.63 -17.22
N ASN A 486 -23.18 33.75 -17.49
CA ASN A 486 -22.64 35.11 -17.32
C ASN A 486 -23.19 35.82 -16.07
N GLY A 487 -23.45 35.06 -15.02
CA GLY A 487 -23.94 35.54 -13.74
C GLY A 487 -22.87 36.24 -12.88
N PRO A 488 -23.14 36.42 -11.57
CA PRO A 488 -22.22 37.11 -10.65
C PRO A 488 -20.95 36.31 -10.29
N GLY A 489 -20.88 35.05 -10.69
CA GLY A 489 -19.75 34.15 -10.36
C GLY A 489 -19.82 33.54 -8.96
N ILE A 490 -18.83 32.68 -8.68
CA ILE A 490 -18.68 31.93 -7.43
C ILE A 490 -17.27 32.19 -6.89
N PRO A 491 -17.11 32.72 -5.67
CA PRO A 491 -15.79 32.92 -5.08
C PRO A 491 -14.97 31.65 -5.02
N PRO A 492 -13.66 31.67 -5.33
CA PRO A 492 -12.81 30.47 -5.38
C PRO A 492 -12.80 29.64 -4.09
N GLU A 493 -12.88 30.27 -2.92
CA GLU A 493 -12.97 29.63 -1.62
C GLU A 493 -14.23 28.79 -1.42
N LEU A 494 -15.27 29.00 -2.22
CA LEU A 494 -16.54 28.27 -2.15
C LEU A 494 -16.62 27.11 -3.15
N HIS A 495 -15.70 26.97 -4.10
CA HIS A 495 -15.77 25.98 -5.18
C HIS A 495 -15.95 24.53 -4.69
N ASN A 496 -15.33 24.17 -3.58
CA ASN A 496 -15.52 22.84 -2.97
C ASN A 496 -16.80 22.74 -2.14
N GLN A 497 -17.19 23.84 -1.48
CA GLN A 497 -18.31 23.88 -0.53
C GLN A 497 -19.68 23.89 -1.22
N ILE A 498 -19.78 24.44 -2.44
CA ILE A 498 -21.06 24.52 -3.17
C ILE A 498 -21.65 23.13 -3.48
N PHE A 499 -20.84 22.06 -3.43
CA PHE A 499 -21.28 20.69 -3.63
C PHE A 499 -21.59 19.94 -2.33
N GLU A 500 -21.48 20.60 -1.17
CA GLU A 500 -21.82 20.00 0.13
C GLU A 500 -23.34 20.03 0.37
N LEU A 501 -23.80 19.05 1.16
CA LEU A 501 -25.21 18.92 1.51
C LEU A 501 -25.67 20.15 2.33
N ASN A 502 -26.81 20.73 1.99
CA ASN A 502 -27.40 21.91 2.63
C ASN A 502 -26.59 23.22 2.45
N PHE A 503 -25.63 23.28 1.54
CA PHE A 503 -24.96 24.53 1.23
C PHE A 503 -25.90 25.43 0.40
N SER A 504 -26.21 26.57 0.95
CA SER A 504 -26.98 27.65 0.26
C SER A 504 -26.20 28.95 0.44
N GLY A 505 -25.53 29.41 -0.62
CA GLY A 505 -24.74 30.65 -0.62
C GLY A 505 -25.53 31.94 -0.47
N ARG A 506 -26.81 31.89 -0.08
CA ARG A 506 -27.70 33.06 0.04
C ARG A 506 -28.16 33.24 1.48
N THR A 507 -27.84 34.42 2.05
CA THR A 507 -28.49 35.00 3.20
C THR A 507 -29.90 35.44 2.81
N GLY A 508 -30.90 34.55 3.03
CA GLY A 508 -32.31 34.86 2.71
C GLY A 508 -32.92 33.71 1.90
N ALA A 509 -33.24 32.60 2.57
CA ALA A 509 -33.89 31.47 1.95
C ALA A 509 -35.26 31.86 1.36
N GLN A 510 -35.41 31.77 0.05
CA GLN A 510 -36.74 31.62 -0.54
C GLN A 510 -37.34 30.32 -0.02
N PRO A 511 -38.58 30.32 0.52
CA PRO A 511 -39.21 29.10 1.00
C PRO A 511 -39.33 28.10 -0.17
N GLY A 512 -38.64 26.94 -0.07
CA GLY A 512 -38.79 25.84 -1.03
C GLY A 512 -37.51 25.26 -1.66
N LYS A 513 -36.31 25.88 -1.53
CA LYS A 513 -35.06 25.32 -2.07
C LYS A 513 -34.08 24.98 -0.94
N LEU A 514 -33.96 23.71 -0.65
CA LEU A 514 -33.20 23.11 0.48
C LEU A 514 -31.67 22.96 0.23
N GLY A 515 -31.10 23.58 -0.83
CA GLY A 515 -29.66 23.51 -1.09
C GLY A 515 -29.14 22.14 -1.59
N PHE A 516 -30.02 21.29 -2.11
CA PHE A 516 -29.65 19.93 -2.57
C PHE A 516 -29.19 19.87 -4.04
N GLY A 517 -29.41 20.89 -4.87
CA GLY A 517 -29.24 20.81 -6.33
C GLY A 517 -27.80 20.43 -6.76
N LEU A 518 -26.78 21.17 -6.31
CA LEU A 518 -25.38 20.93 -6.69
C LEU A 518 -24.81 19.69 -6.00
N TRP A 519 -25.25 19.38 -4.80
CA TRP A 519 -24.92 18.11 -4.14
C TRP A 519 -25.39 16.91 -4.98
N TRP A 520 -26.63 16.98 -5.52
CA TRP A 520 -27.14 15.96 -6.45
C TRP A 520 -26.34 15.88 -7.74
N VAL A 521 -25.94 17.03 -8.30
CA VAL A 521 -25.08 17.06 -9.50
C VAL A 521 -23.81 16.27 -9.26
N LYS A 522 -23.08 16.56 -8.17
CA LYS A 522 -21.86 15.84 -7.81
C LYS A 522 -22.11 14.34 -7.55
N THR A 523 -23.13 14.03 -6.76
CA THR A 523 -23.50 12.66 -6.41
C THR A 523 -23.85 11.83 -7.65
N LEU A 524 -24.69 12.35 -8.54
CA LEU A 524 -25.09 11.64 -9.75
C LEU A 524 -23.94 11.51 -10.75
N MET A 525 -23.12 12.54 -10.93
CA MET A 525 -21.94 12.45 -11.79
C MET A 525 -20.98 11.37 -11.30
N THR A 526 -20.69 11.29 -10.00
CA THR A 526 -19.88 10.21 -9.40
C THR A 526 -20.51 8.83 -9.64
N ARG A 527 -21.82 8.67 -9.47
CA ARG A 527 -22.54 7.40 -9.73
C ARG A 527 -22.57 7.00 -11.21
N LEU A 528 -22.43 7.96 -12.11
CA LEU A 528 -22.30 7.73 -13.56
C LEU A 528 -20.83 7.44 -13.98
N GLY A 529 -19.90 7.35 -13.03
CA GLY A 529 -18.47 7.16 -13.31
C GLY A 529 -17.77 8.40 -13.85
N GLY A 530 -18.40 9.57 -13.72
CA GLY A 530 -17.89 10.84 -14.17
C GLY A 530 -17.47 11.76 -13.03
N SER A 531 -17.20 13.01 -13.38
CA SER A 531 -16.87 14.08 -12.41
C SER A 531 -17.51 15.40 -12.78
N VAL A 532 -17.59 16.33 -11.82
CA VAL A 532 -17.98 17.72 -12.02
C VAL A 532 -17.00 18.62 -11.29
N VAL A 533 -16.59 19.69 -11.96
CA VAL A 533 -15.78 20.76 -11.39
C VAL A 533 -16.41 22.11 -11.74
N VAL A 534 -16.06 23.16 -11.00
CA VAL A 534 -16.49 24.53 -11.27
C VAL A 534 -15.27 25.42 -11.43
N GLU A 535 -15.33 26.30 -12.42
CA GLU A 535 -14.37 27.38 -12.65
C GLU A 535 -15.09 28.71 -12.62
N SER A 536 -14.65 29.64 -11.79
CA SER A 536 -15.21 30.99 -11.69
C SER A 536 -14.19 31.90 -10.99
N ASP A 537 -14.15 33.16 -11.43
CA ASP A 537 -13.32 34.20 -10.78
C ASP A 537 -14.02 34.92 -9.65
N GLY A 538 -15.30 34.59 -9.40
CA GLY A 538 -16.13 35.22 -8.41
C GLY A 538 -16.77 36.56 -8.84
N GLN A 539 -16.66 36.95 -10.13
CA GLN A 539 -17.16 38.21 -10.66
C GLN A 539 -17.83 38.10 -12.04
N HIS A 540 -17.42 37.14 -12.87
CA HIS A 540 -17.82 37.08 -14.29
C HIS A 540 -18.39 35.69 -14.66
N GLY A 541 -19.45 35.27 -13.96
CA GLY A 541 -20.12 34.01 -14.26
C GLY A 541 -19.41 32.75 -13.70
N ALA A 542 -19.96 31.59 -14.02
CA ALA A 542 -19.41 30.31 -13.65
C ALA A 542 -19.42 29.31 -14.81
N ILE A 543 -18.46 28.41 -14.83
CA ILE A 543 -18.32 27.29 -15.77
C ILE A 543 -18.41 26.00 -14.96
N PHE A 544 -19.44 25.21 -15.18
CA PHE A 544 -19.55 23.88 -14.63
C PHE A 544 -19.11 22.86 -15.69
N ILE A 545 -18.03 22.15 -15.44
CA ILE A 545 -17.42 21.18 -16.36
C ILE A 545 -17.77 19.78 -15.89
N LEU A 546 -18.50 19.05 -16.74
CA LEU A 546 -18.95 17.68 -16.53
C LEU A 546 -18.12 16.75 -17.40
N ARG A 547 -17.48 15.74 -16.82
CA ARG A 547 -16.73 14.72 -17.55
C ARG A 547 -17.36 13.35 -17.38
N LEU A 548 -17.57 12.64 -18.48
CA LEU A 548 -18.08 11.28 -18.51
C LEU A 548 -17.12 10.37 -19.29
N PRO A 549 -16.90 9.11 -18.88
CA PRO A 549 -16.05 8.20 -19.62
C PRO A 549 -16.64 7.90 -21.00
N ARG A 550 -15.79 7.89 -22.00
CA ARG A 550 -16.14 7.53 -23.36
C ARG A 550 -16.35 6.01 -23.43
N VAL A 551 -17.38 5.57 -24.11
CA VAL A 551 -17.56 4.14 -24.42
C VAL A 551 -16.62 3.79 -25.57
N GLU A 552 -15.63 2.94 -25.32
CA GLU A 552 -14.86 2.34 -26.41
C GLU A 552 -15.83 1.56 -27.31
N ASN A 553 -15.83 1.87 -28.61
CA ASN A 553 -16.46 1.00 -29.60
C ASN A 553 -15.61 -0.28 -29.65
N PRO A 554 -16.15 -1.46 -29.37
CA PRO A 554 -15.43 -2.67 -29.70
C PRO A 554 -15.22 -2.70 -31.21
N THR A 555 -13.94 -2.57 -31.63
CA THR A 555 -13.46 -2.79 -32.99
C THR A 555 -13.72 -4.23 -33.39
#